data_b926b5e7b9c9841add866ddf902503ce
#
_entry.id   b926b5e7b9c9841add866ddf902503ce
#
_cell.length_a   1.000
_cell.length_b   1.000
_cell.length_c   1.000
_cell.angle_alpha   90.00
_cell.angle_beta   90.00
_cell.angle_gamma   90.00
#
_symmetry.space_group_name_H-M   'P 1'
#
loop_
_entity.id
_entity.type
_entity.pdbx_description
1 polymer ?
#
loop_
_entity_poly.entity_id
_entity_poly.type
_entity_poly.pdbx_seq_one_letter_code
_entity_poly.pdbx_strand_id
1 'polypeptide(L)'
;MIKLFIDTGNSSIKWRLQSGEYFCQRERGQFDDLSNYLEEYGDKLKDLNSVYISNVSTEDHSESLKRLFKTKFNIIPSFARVTRKAAGVTCGYTNVDDLGVDRWLAMIGATKKYGGNLLVVDAGTAITMDIINGELIHLGGFILPGLRVSSKILVCNT
;
A
#
# COMPACT_ATOMS: atom_id res chain seq x y z
N MET A 1 -15.26 -16.50 0.25
CA MET A 1 -13.80 -16.29 0.11
C MET A 1 -13.50 -14.88 0.56
N ILE A 2 -12.73 -14.74 1.63
CA ILE A 2 -12.36 -13.44 2.21
C ILE A 2 -10.90 -13.15 1.86
N LYS A 3 -10.61 -11.93 1.42
CA LYS A 3 -9.27 -11.43 1.15
C LYS A 3 -8.98 -10.25 2.06
N LEU A 4 -7.76 -10.15 2.57
CA LEU A 4 -7.30 -9.01 3.34
C LEU A 4 -6.21 -8.29 2.57
N PHE A 5 -6.37 -6.98 2.43
CA PHE A 5 -5.38 -6.08 1.82
C PHE A 5 -4.81 -5.20 2.91
N ILE A 6 -3.50 -5.11 2.97
CA ILE A 6 -2.76 -4.32 3.96
C ILE A 6 -1.80 -3.40 3.22
N ASP A 7 -1.77 -2.13 3.65
CA ASP A 7 -0.83 -1.12 3.18
C ASP A 7 -0.03 -0.61 4.39
N THR A 8 1.23 -1.00 4.46
CA THR A 8 2.15 -0.66 5.54
C THR A 8 3.03 0.51 5.12
N GLY A 9 2.69 1.69 5.62
CA GLY A 9 3.49 2.90 5.48
C GLY A 9 4.39 3.13 6.70
N ASN A 10 5.25 4.15 6.61
CA ASN A 10 6.16 4.52 7.71
C ASN A 10 5.45 5.04 8.97
N SER A 11 4.23 5.56 8.84
CA SER A 11 3.50 6.20 9.96
C SER A 11 2.28 5.42 10.42
N SER A 12 1.76 4.50 9.64
CA SER A 12 0.56 3.73 9.98
C SER A 12 0.34 2.58 9.02
N ILE A 13 -0.39 1.59 9.48
CA ILE A 13 -0.89 0.48 8.70
C ILE A 13 -2.36 0.75 8.36
N LYS A 14 -2.76 0.48 7.13
CA LYS A 14 -4.15 0.54 6.68
C LYS A 14 -4.54 -0.85 6.20
N TRP A 15 -5.75 -1.28 6.50
CA TRP A 15 -6.22 -2.58 6.03
C TRP A 15 -7.67 -2.54 5.59
N ARG A 16 -8.03 -3.48 4.75
CA ARG A 16 -9.36 -3.61 4.20
C ARG A 16 -9.68 -5.06 3.86
N LEU A 17 -10.86 -5.51 4.26
CA LEU A 17 -11.39 -6.82 3.88
C LEU A 17 -12.21 -6.73 2.60
N GLN A 18 -12.11 -7.76 1.78
CA GLN A 18 -12.98 -8.00 0.64
C GLN A 18 -13.66 -9.36 0.80
N SER A 19 -14.99 -9.39 0.67
CA SER A 19 -15.78 -10.61 0.62
C SER A 19 -16.60 -10.60 -0.69
N GLY A 20 -16.25 -11.50 -1.62
CA GLY A 20 -16.80 -11.47 -2.98
C GLY A 20 -16.45 -10.13 -3.68
N GLU A 21 -17.47 -9.42 -4.14
CA GLU A 21 -17.35 -8.09 -4.77
C GLU A 21 -17.44 -6.94 -3.75
N TYR A 22 -17.78 -7.24 -2.50
CA TYR A 22 -17.99 -6.24 -1.45
C TYR A 22 -16.70 -5.98 -0.69
N PHE A 23 -16.41 -4.69 -0.44
CA PHE A 23 -15.36 -4.25 0.46
C PHE A 23 -15.97 -3.77 1.79
N CYS A 24 -15.40 -4.24 2.89
CA CYS A 24 -15.71 -3.71 4.21
C CYS A 24 -15.09 -2.32 4.40
N GLN A 25 -15.45 -1.66 5.50
CA GLN A 25 -14.86 -0.38 5.87
C GLN A 25 -13.33 -0.48 5.92
N ARG A 26 -12.66 0.60 5.52
CA ARG A 26 -11.21 0.73 5.62
C ARG A 26 -10.84 1.11 7.04
N GLU A 27 -9.93 0.35 7.62
CA GLU A 27 -9.35 0.62 8.94
C GLU A 27 -7.95 1.19 8.82
N ARG A 28 -7.48 1.83 9.89
CA ARG A 28 -6.14 2.41 9.99
C ARG A 28 -5.68 2.41 11.44
N GLY A 29 -4.42 2.06 11.68
CA GLY A 29 -3.81 2.06 13.00
C GLY A 29 -2.32 1.74 12.95
N GLN A 30 -1.81 1.24 14.06
CA GLN A 30 -0.48 0.68 14.22
C GLN A 30 -0.55 -0.85 14.08
N PHE A 31 0.59 -1.53 14.25
CA PHE A 31 0.65 -3.00 14.18
C PHE A 31 -0.25 -3.67 15.23
N ASP A 32 -0.26 -3.13 16.45
CA ASP A 32 -1.09 -3.66 17.55
C ASP A 32 -2.59 -3.50 17.25
N ASP A 33 -2.99 -2.39 16.62
CA ASP A 33 -4.39 -2.19 16.22
C ASP A 33 -4.84 -3.22 15.18
N LEU A 34 -3.96 -3.55 14.21
CA LEU A 34 -4.22 -4.63 13.27
C LEU A 34 -4.32 -5.99 13.99
N SER A 35 -3.41 -6.27 14.92
CA SER A 35 -3.41 -7.52 15.69
C SER A 35 -4.70 -7.66 16.50
N ASN A 36 -5.12 -6.61 17.20
CA ASN A 36 -6.36 -6.57 17.98
C ASN A 36 -7.59 -6.75 17.09
N TYR A 37 -7.62 -6.07 15.94
CA TYR A 37 -8.67 -6.25 14.93
C TYR A 37 -8.79 -7.70 14.47
N LEU A 38 -7.67 -8.36 14.18
CA LEU A 38 -7.65 -9.76 13.76
C LEU A 38 -8.07 -10.73 14.88
N GLU A 39 -7.91 -10.35 16.14
CA GLU A 39 -8.41 -11.11 17.29
C GLU A 39 -9.92 -10.93 17.47
N GLU A 40 -10.39 -9.71 17.49
CA GLU A 40 -11.81 -9.38 17.66
C GLU A 40 -12.69 -10.00 16.57
N TYR A 41 -12.21 -9.96 15.32
CA TYR A 41 -12.93 -10.48 14.17
C TYR A 41 -12.54 -11.90 13.76
N GLY A 42 -11.75 -12.60 14.59
CA GLY A 42 -11.21 -13.93 14.27
C GLY A 42 -12.26 -14.93 13.81
N ASP A 43 -13.43 -14.97 14.45
CA ASP A 43 -14.53 -15.84 14.06
C ASP A 43 -15.11 -15.53 12.67
N LYS A 44 -15.18 -14.25 12.29
CA LYS A 44 -15.62 -13.80 10.97
C LYS A 44 -14.55 -13.98 9.90
N LEU A 45 -13.30 -14.17 10.31
CA LEU A 45 -12.14 -14.35 9.44
C LEU A 45 -11.77 -15.83 9.23
N LYS A 46 -12.57 -16.78 9.71
CA LYS A 46 -12.33 -18.24 9.50
C LYS A 46 -12.19 -18.61 8.02
N ASP A 47 -12.89 -17.87 7.14
CA ASP A 47 -12.82 -18.04 5.70
C ASP A 47 -11.78 -17.14 5.02
N LEU A 48 -10.85 -16.55 5.79
CA LEU A 48 -9.74 -15.77 5.23
C LEU A 48 -8.87 -16.69 4.37
N ASN A 49 -8.82 -16.36 3.09
CA ASN A 49 -8.18 -17.20 2.09
C ASN A 49 -6.84 -16.64 1.63
N SER A 50 -6.71 -15.33 1.58
CA SER A 50 -5.53 -14.66 1.03
C SER A 50 -5.26 -13.33 1.72
N VAL A 51 -3.97 -13.03 1.90
CA VAL A 51 -3.50 -11.75 2.44
C VAL A 51 -2.53 -11.14 1.44
N TYR A 52 -2.78 -9.90 1.05
CA TYR A 52 -1.96 -9.13 0.13
C TYR A 52 -1.42 -7.90 0.84
N ILE A 53 -0.13 -7.68 0.78
CA ILE A 53 0.56 -6.64 1.54
C ILE A 53 1.37 -5.75 0.60
N SER A 54 1.15 -4.43 0.70
CA SER A 54 2.06 -3.39 0.26
C SER A 54 2.90 -2.97 1.46
N ASN A 55 4.22 -3.01 1.38
CA ASN A 55 5.09 -2.58 2.47
C ASN A 55 6.21 -1.67 1.94
N VAL A 56 6.23 -0.42 2.43
CA VAL A 56 7.30 0.56 2.23
C VAL A 56 8.04 0.86 3.53
N SER A 57 7.76 0.10 4.59
CA SER A 57 8.43 0.14 5.89
C SER A 57 9.63 -0.82 5.90
N THR A 58 10.07 -1.21 7.10
CA THR A 58 11.25 -2.07 7.29
C THR A 58 11.01 -3.54 6.97
N GLU A 59 12.08 -4.30 6.73
CA GLU A 59 12.01 -5.76 6.57
C GLU A 59 11.49 -6.44 7.85
N ASP A 60 11.81 -5.92 9.03
CA ASP A 60 11.30 -6.43 10.32
C ASP A 60 9.77 -6.40 10.38
N HIS A 61 9.13 -5.37 9.80
CA HIS A 61 7.68 -5.32 9.68
C HIS A 61 7.14 -6.41 8.75
N SER A 62 7.82 -6.68 7.64
CA SER A 62 7.46 -7.77 6.73
C SER A 62 7.50 -9.13 7.43
N GLU A 63 8.57 -9.40 8.19
CA GLU A 63 8.72 -10.65 8.94
C GLU A 63 7.70 -10.79 10.07
N SER A 64 7.38 -9.70 10.77
CA SER A 64 6.34 -9.67 11.80
C SER A 64 4.98 -9.98 11.22
N LEU A 65 4.62 -9.41 10.07
CA LEU A 65 3.37 -9.71 9.36
C LEU A 65 3.33 -11.16 8.85
N LYS A 66 4.42 -11.68 8.28
CA LYS A 66 4.51 -13.09 7.87
C LYS A 66 4.24 -14.02 9.04
N ARG A 67 4.89 -13.77 10.18
CA ARG A 67 4.74 -14.58 11.40
C ARG A 67 3.30 -14.50 11.93
N LEU A 68 2.72 -13.32 12.01
CA LEU A 68 1.36 -13.09 12.48
C LEU A 68 0.34 -13.92 11.69
N PHE A 69 0.34 -13.82 10.36
CA PHE A 69 -0.61 -14.53 9.52
C PHE A 69 -0.33 -16.04 9.44
N LYS A 70 0.94 -16.45 9.46
CA LYS A 70 1.29 -17.87 9.52
C LYS A 70 0.81 -18.51 10.81
N THR A 71 0.98 -17.84 11.95
CA THR A 71 0.61 -18.39 13.27
C THR A 71 -0.91 -18.41 13.46
N LYS A 72 -1.60 -17.29 13.15
CA LYS A 72 -3.04 -17.16 13.42
C LYS A 72 -3.94 -17.88 12.40
N PHE A 73 -3.58 -17.84 11.13
CA PHE A 73 -4.44 -18.32 10.03
C PHE A 73 -3.81 -19.39 9.16
N ASN A 74 -2.57 -19.78 9.43
CA ASN A 74 -1.76 -20.68 8.58
C ASN A 74 -1.64 -20.17 7.12
N ILE A 75 -1.66 -18.84 6.91
CA ILE A 75 -1.55 -18.17 5.61
C ILE A 75 -0.16 -17.56 5.48
N ILE A 76 0.45 -17.73 4.30
CA ILE A 76 1.66 -16.99 3.91
C ILE A 76 1.20 -15.79 3.09
N PRO A 77 1.40 -14.54 3.58
CA PRO A 77 1.01 -13.34 2.85
C PRO A 77 1.79 -13.18 1.54
N SER A 78 1.12 -12.62 0.53
CA SER A 78 1.74 -12.19 -0.73
C SER A 78 2.14 -10.73 -0.64
N PHE A 79 3.42 -10.43 -0.79
CA PHE A 79 3.93 -9.06 -0.81
C PHE A 79 3.98 -8.53 -2.25
N ALA A 80 3.39 -7.36 -2.44
CA ALA A 80 3.49 -6.65 -3.70
C ALA A 80 4.95 -6.20 -3.94
N ARG A 81 5.35 -6.19 -5.21
CA ARG A 81 6.67 -5.71 -5.65
C ARG A 81 6.53 -4.86 -6.88
N VAL A 82 7.44 -3.92 -7.04
CA VAL A 82 7.57 -3.20 -8.30
C VAL A 82 8.17 -4.12 -9.35
N THR A 83 7.62 -4.08 -10.54
CA THR A 83 8.13 -4.84 -11.69
C THR A 83 8.26 -3.92 -12.89
N ARG A 84 9.07 -4.29 -13.88
CA ARG A 84 9.24 -3.50 -15.10
C ARG A 84 7.90 -3.22 -15.79
N LYS A 85 6.98 -4.18 -15.76
CA LYS A 85 5.64 -4.03 -16.35
C LYS A 85 4.61 -4.83 -15.55
N ALA A 86 3.48 -4.21 -15.20
CA ALA A 86 2.34 -4.89 -14.59
C ALA A 86 1.02 -4.21 -15.00
N ALA A 87 -0.02 -5.00 -15.24
CA ALA A 87 -1.36 -4.55 -15.63
C ALA A 87 -1.36 -3.54 -16.80
N GLY A 88 -0.40 -3.66 -17.72
CA GLY A 88 -0.21 -2.76 -18.85
C GLY A 88 0.74 -1.60 -18.58
N VAL A 89 0.92 -1.17 -17.34
CA VAL A 89 1.79 -0.04 -16.96
C VAL A 89 3.25 -0.45 -17.02
N THR A 90 4.08 0.38 -17.64
CA THR A 90 5.54 0.22 -17.70
C THR A 90 6.20 1.17 -16.72
N CYS A 91 7.07 0.67 -15.85
CA CYS A 91 7.85 1.47 -14.91
C CYS A 91 8.91 2.30 -15.65
N GLY A 92 8.93 3.61 -15.41
CA GLY A 92 9.88 4.53 -16.02
C GLY A 92 11.22 4.64 -15.32
N TYR A 93 11.38 4.06 -14.14
CA TYR A 93 12.65 4.06 -13.42
C TYR A 93 13.64 3.08 -14.07
N THR A 94 14.89 3.47 -14.15
CA THR A 94 15.97 2.60 -14.67
C THR A 94 16.13 1.37 -13.78
N ASN A 95 16.22 1.56 -12.47
CA ASN A 95 16.14 0.50 -11.49
C ASN A 95 14.73 0.50 -10.87
N VAL A 96 13.99 -0.59 -11.01
CA VAL A 96 12.61 -0.68 -10.51
C VAL A 96 12.53 -0.64 -9.00
N ASP A 97 13.58 -1.05 -8.29
CA ASP A 97 13.63 -1.07 -6.83
C ASP A 97 13.69 0.34 -6.21
N ASP A 98 14.01 1.37 -7.01
CA ASP A 98 14.02 2.76 -6.56
C ASP A 98 12.60 3.37 -6.47
N LEU A 99 11.59 2.67 -7.01
CA LEU A 99 10.20 3.09 -6.95
C LEU A 99 9.49 2.45 -5.76
N GLY A 100 8.85 3.25 -4.91
CA GLY A 100 8.00 2.73 -3.82
C GLY A 100 6.84 1.89 -4.37
N VAL A 101 6.61 0.73 -3.75
CA VAL A 101 5.55 -0.20 -4.16
C VAL A 101 4.14 0.40 -4.00
N ASP A 102 3.93 1.27 -3.01
CA ASP A 102 2.71 2.03 -2.80
C ASP A 102 2.38 2.93 -3.98
N ARG A 103 3.36 3.68 -4.48
CA ARG A 103 3.24 4.51 -5.70
C ARG A 103 2.95 3.65 -6.93
N TRP A 104 3.66 2.52 -7.08
CA TRP A 104 3.44 1.57 -8.17
C TRP A 104 2.02 1.05 -8.21
N LEU A 105 1.48 0.62 -7.08
CA LEU A 105 0.11 0.13 -6.97
C LEU A 105 -0.93 1.23 -7.19
N ALA A 106 -0.67 2.46 -6.71
CA ALA A 106 -1.54 3.60 -6.95
C ALA A 106 -1.64 3.93 -8.44
N MET A 107 -0.51 3.92 -9.17
CA MET A 107 -0.48 4.13 -10.61
C MET A 107 -1.25 3.05 -11.37
N ILE A 108 -1.04 1.77 -11.04
CA ILE A 108 -1.79 0.65 -11.66
C ILE A 108 -3.29 0.80 -11.41
N GLY A 109 -3.67 1.12 -10.17
CA GLY A 109 -5.07 1.31 -9.81
C GLY A 109 -5.72 2.50 -10.54
N ALA A 110 -5.01 3.62 -10.66
CA ALA A 110 -5.47 4.81 -11.35
C ALA A 110 -5.65 4.56 -12.86
N THR A 111 -4.65 3.94 -13.51
CA THR A 111 -4.74 3.63 -14.95
C THR A 111 -5.87 2.68 -15.28
N LYS A 112 -6.11 1.68 -14.43
CA LYS A 112 -7.21 0.74 -14.64
C LYS A 112 -8.58 1.41 -14.52
N LYS A 113 -8.68 2.44 -13.68
CA LYS A 113 -9.94 3.13 -13.39
C LYS A 113 -10.26 4.25 -14.39
N TYR A 114 -9.24 5.02 -14.79
CA TYR A 114 -9.45 6.26 -15.53
C TYR A 114 -8.89 6.23 -16.96
N GLY A 115 -7.77 5.54 -17.19
CA GLY A 115 -7.09 5.54 -18.49
C GLY A 115 -6.50 6.90 -18.90
N GLY A 116 -5.86 6.94 -20.07
CA GLY A 116 -5.29 8.18 -20.65
C GLY A 116 -4.05 8.70 -19.92
N ASN A 117 -3.80 10.02 -20.09
CA ASN A 117 -2.74 10.70 -19.37
C ASN A 117 -3.18 10.99 -17.94
N LEU A 118 -2.38 10.60 -16.95
CA LEU A 118 -2.73 10.73 -15.54
C LEU A 118 -1.62 11.41 -14.75
N LEU A 119 -2.02 12.27 -13.82
CA LEU A 119 -1.22 12.68 -12.67
C LEU A 119 -1.81 12.00 -11.44
N VAL A 120 -1.05 11.08 -10.84
CA VAL A 120 -1.43 10.39 -9.61
C VAL A 120 -0.80 11.11 -8.43
N VAL A 121 -1.62 11.63 -7.53
CA VAL A 121 -1.17 12.34 -6.32
C VAL A 121 -1.65 11.60 -5.09
N ASP A 122 -0.72 11.21 -4.22
CA ASP A 122 -1.03 10.72 -2.87
C ASP A 122 -0.52 11.72 -1.83
N ALA A 123 -1.42 12.21 -0.97
CA ALA A 123 -1.13 13.19 0.06
C ALA A 123 -1.23 12.53 1.45
N GLY A 124 -0.09 12.08 1.95
CA GLY A 124 0.06 11.43 3.25
C GLY A 124 1.15 12.06 4.11
N THR A 125 1.96 11.23 4.74
CA THR A 125 3.19 11.64 5.46
C THR A 125 4.19 12.28 4.51
N ALA A 126 4.29 11.77 3.30
CA ALA A 126 4.86 12.43 2.13
C ALA A 126 3.76 12.75 1.13
N ILE A 127 3.99 13.70 0.26
CA ILE A 127 3.19 13.93 -0.96
C ILE A 127 3.98 13.34 -2.11
N THR A 128 3.38 12.38 -2.80
CA THR A 128 3.97 11.82 -4.02
C THR A 128 3.15 12.23 -5.23
N MET A 129 3.82 12.46 -6.35
CA MET A 129 3.21 12.80 -7.62
C MET A 129 3.88 11.94 -8.71
N ASP A 130 3.08 11.21 -9.47
CA ASP A 130 3.54 10.34 -10.54
C ASP A 130 2.78 10.63 -11.83
N ILE A 131 3.50 10.71 -12.94
CA ILE A 131 2.93 10.99 -14.27
C ILE A 131 2.97 9.73 -15.11
N ILE A 132 1.82 9.39 -15.70
CA ILE A 132 1.67 8.28 -16.63
C ILE A 132 1.07 8.84 -17.92
N ASN A 133 1.66 8.48 -19.05
CA ASN A 133 1.14 8.88 -20.36
C ASN A 133 0.03 7.93 -20.86
N GLY A 134 -0.64 8.31 -21.95
CA GLY A 134 -1.72 7.53 -22.56
C GLY A 134 -1.30 6.15 -23.09
N GLU A 135 0.00 5.90 -23.23
CA GLU A 135 0.58 4.60 -23.60
C GLU A 135 0.88 3.73 -22.36
N LEU A 136 0.44 4.16 -21.19
CA LEU A 136 0.65 3.52 -19.89
C LEU A 136 2.15 3.43 -19.49
N ILE A 137 2.94 4.41 -19.91
CA ILE A 137 4.35 4.55 -19.52
C ILE A 137 4.44 5.55 -18.36
N HIS A 138 5.01 5.13 -17.24
CA HIS A 138 5.37 6.01 -16.15
C HIS A 138 6.54 6.91 -16.55
N LEU A 139 6.34 8.21 -16.55
CA LEU A 139 7.35 9.20 -17.01
C LEU A 139 8.25 9.68 -15.88
N GLY A 140 7.94 9.33 -14.64
CA GLY A 140 8.66 9.76 -13.45
C GLY A 140 7.72 10.45 -12.46
N GLY A 141 8.28 10.86 -11.32
CA GLY A 141 7.50 11.52 -10.27
C GLY A 141 8.36 12.24 -9.25
N PHE A 142 7.68 12.87 -8.29
CA PHE A 142 8.28 13.65 -7.21
C PHE A 142 7.81 13.14 -5.86
N ILE A 143 8.67 13.30 -4.86
CA ILE A 143 8.34 13.07 -3.46
C ILE A 143 8.64 14.35 -2.69
N LEU A 144 7.66 14.86 -1.96
CA LEU A 144 7.76 16.05 -1.13
C LEU A 144 7.35 15.71 0.30
N PRO A 145 7.86 16.43 1.31
CA PRO A 145 7.34 16.29 2.66
C PRO A 145 5.85 16.60 2.71
N GLY A 146 5.07 15.79 3.43
CA GLY A 146 3.64 16.06 3.66
C GLY A 146 3.41 17.32 4.48
N LEU A 147 2.21 17.90 4.39
CA LEU A 147 1.87 19.18 5.04
C LEU A 147 2.15 19.19 6.55
N ARG A 148 1.86 18.09 7.25
CA ARG A 148 2.13 17.96 8.70
C ARG A 148 3.62 17.93 9.02
N VAL A 149 4.44 17.33 8.16
CA VAL A 149 5.89 17.27 8.33
C VAL A 149 6.48 18.63 8.05
N SER A 150 6.08 19.28 6.96
CA SER A 150 6.52 20.63 6.58
C SER A 150 6.20 21.67 7.67
N SER A 151 4.97 21.64 8.23
CA SER A 151 4.59 22.56 9.30
C SER A 151 5.40 22.38 10.58
N LYS A 152 5.72 21.15 10.96
CA LYS A 152 6.57 20.88 12.14
C LYS A 152 7.99 21.43 11.95
N ILE A 153 8.58 21.27 10.76
CA ILE A 153 9.92 21.78 10.45
C ILE A 153 9.94 23.32 10.53
N LEU A 154 8.91 23.99 10.02
CA LEU A 154 8.80 25.45 10.07
C LEU A 154 8.68 25.97 11.50
N VAL A 155 7.89 25.30 12.35
CA VAL A 155 7.70 25.72 13.76
C VAL A 155 8.92 25.43 14.63
N CYS A 156 9.72 24.39 14.33
CA CYS A 156 10.93 24.08 15.11
C CYS A 156 12.11 25.01 14.78
N ASN A 157 12.05 25.83 13.74
CA ASN A 157 13.12 26.74 13.29
C ASN A 157 12.77 28.21 13.52
N THR A 158 11.70 28.50 14.25
CA THR A 158 11.31 29.86 14.72
C THR A 158 11.33 29.89 16.25
#